data_6ca83fdba83dcdcd6b456d7aece203e4
#
_entry.id   6ca83fdba83dcdcd6b456d7aece203e4
#
_cell.length_a   1.000
_cell.length_b   1.000
_cell.length_c   1.000
_cell.angle_alpha   90.00
_cell.angle_beta   90.00
_cell.angle_gamma   90.00
#
_symmetry.space_group_name_H-M   'P 1'
#
loop_
_entity.id
_entity.type
_entity.pdbx_description
1 polymer ?
#
loop_
_entity_poly.entity_id
_entity_poly.type
_entity_poly.pdbx_seq_one_letter_code
_entity_poly.pdbx_strand_id
1 'polypeptide(L)'
;MSDKPINRRRFFREGLRELLKPLAQAIEPVEKFSRQLGALEREMAAPLPQPPKSPAPEPIWLRPPGARPEKEFLDTCSRCGECVRVCPAQCIKIDPAGDQGAGAPYIDADAMPCVLCDGLLCMPACPTQALQITPKEELNMGLAIWNESLCLRTSGQDCTICVDKCPMGTTGLKLVENRIEVQNPGCTGCGVCQYSCPTYPKSITVAPKAALNLPPSDIPPYGTD
;
A
#
# COMPACT_ATOMS: atom_id res chain seq x y z
N MET A 1 35.31 53.75 -65.98
CA MET A 1 34.48 52.54 -65.80
C MET A 1 35.47 51.37 -65.70
N SER A 2 35.67 50.85 -64.50
CA SER A 2 36.69 49.83 -64.23
C SER A 2 35.98 48.48 -64.17
N ASP A 3 36.12 47.71 -65.22
CA ASP A 3 35.58 46.38 -65.37
C ASP A 3 36.47 45.40 -64.60
N LYS A 4 36.02 45.01 -63.35
CA LYS A 4 36.75 43.99 -62.57
C LYS A 4 36.25 42.63 -63.05
N PRO A 5 37.13 41.66 -63.33
CA PRO A 5 36.74 40.37 -63.84
C PRO A 5 35.99 39.61 -62.74
N ILE A 6 34.77 39.16 -63.04
CA ILE A 6 33.93 38.39 -62.17
C ILE A 6 34.54 37.01 -61.96
N ASN A 7 35.01 36.72 -60.76
CA ASN A 7 35.56 35.43 -60.42
C ASN A 7 34.41 34.40 -60.34
N ARG A 8 34.45 33.31 -61.15
CA ARG A 8 33.44 32.27 -61.24
C ARG A 8 33.01 31.68 -59.89
N ARG A 9 33.97 31.55 -59.00
CA ARG A 9 33.66 31.06 -57.60
C ARG A 9 32.85 32.05 -56.82
N ARG A 10 32.99 33.33 -56.98
CA ARG A 10 32.24 34.38 -56.32
C ARG A 10 30.83 34.48 -56.87
N PHE A 11 30.66 34.36 -58.14
CA PHE A 11 29.37 34.34 -58.82
C PHE A 11 28.50 33.18 -58.38
N PHE A 12 29.04 31.96 -58.28
CA PHE A 12 28.31 30.79 -57.79
C PHE A 12 27.98 30.93 -56.34
N ARG A 13 28.87 31.49 -55.52
CA ARG A 13 28.62 31.66 -54.06
C ARG A 13 27.57 32.74 -53.80
N GLU A 14 27.58 33.84 -54.50
CA GLU A 14 26.60 34.92 -54.38
C GLU A 14 25.26 34.53 -55.03
N GLY A 15 25.25 33.91 -56.21
CA GLY A 15 24.04 33.40 -56.83
C GLY A 15 23.32 32.32 -56.01
N LEU A 16 24.08 31.35 -55.47
CA LEU A 16 23.51 30.32 -54.61
C LEU A 16 22.93 30.92 -53.29
N ARG A 17 23.59 31.95 -52.77
CA ARG A 17 23.13 32.65 -51.56
C ARG A 17 21.84 33.43 -51.79
N GLU A 18 21.69 34.05 -52.96
CA GLU A 18 20.44 34.73 -53.36
C GLU A 18 19.29 33.75 -53.58
N LEU A 19 19.58 32.61 -54.19
CA LEU A 19 18.61 31.53 -54.44
C LEU A 19 18.11 30.87 -53.16
N LEU A 20 18.95 30.79 -52.12
CA LEU A 20 18.63 30.18 -50.86
C LEU A 20 17.94 31.15 -49.85
N LYS A 21 18.00 32.48 -50.09
CA LYS A 21 17.33 33.46 -49.22
C LYS A 21 15.82 33.23 -49.05
N PRO A 22 15.03 32.99 -50.10
CA PRO A 22 13.60 32.75 -49.95
C PRO A 22 13.31 31.44 -49.21
N LEU A 23 14.18 30.44 -49.35
CA LEU A 23 14.06 29.18 -48.64
C LEU A 23 14.31 29.38 -47.10
N ALA A 24 15.35 30.15 -46.77
CA ALA A 24 15.64 30.47 -45.37
C ALA A 24 14.50 31.28 -44.72
N GLN A 25 13.90 32.24 -45.45
CA GLN A 25 12.75 33.00 -44.98
C GLN A 25 11.47 32.17 -44.81
N ALA A 26 11.31 31.09 -45.60
CA ALA A 26 10.19 30.18 -45.50
C ALA A 26 10.31 29.22 -44.28
N ILE A 27 11.52 29.02 -43.79
CA ILE A 27 11.80 28.12 -42.64
C ILE A 27 11.63 28.85 -41.31
N GLU A 28 11.87 30.18 -41.21
CA GLU A 28 11.73 30.97 -40.00
C GLU A 28 10.38 30.81 -39.28
N PRO A 29 9.21 30.82 -39.95
CA PRO A 29 7.92 30.65 -39.28
C PRO A 29 7.76 29.23 -38.73
N VAL A 30 8.32 28.21 -39.41
CA VAL A 30 8.27 26.83 -38.94
C VAL A 30 9.11 26.63 -37.67
N GLU A 31 10.31 27.23 -37.62
CA GLU A 31 11.15 27.21 -36.43
C GLU A 31 10.51 27.93 -35.23
N LYS A 32 9.88 29.08 -35.48
CA LYS A 32 9.12 29.78 -34.41
C LYS A 32 7.97 28.94 -33.91
N PHE A 33 7.24 28.29 -34.80
CA PHE A 33 6.12 27.42 -34.42
C PHE A 33 6.59 26.17 -33.66
N SER A 34 7.67 25.53 -34.09
CA SER A 34 8.23 24.38 -33.38
C SER A 34 8.76 24.74 -31.98
N ARG A 35 9.36 25.95 -31.83
CA ARG A 35 9.77 26.44 -30.50
C ARG A 35 8.59 26.74 -29.60
N GLN A 36 7.51 27.29 -30.15
CA GLN A 36 6.27 27.53 -29.38
C GLN A 36 5.60 26.21 -28.97
N LEU A 37 5.53 25.21 -29.86
CA LEU A 37 5.05 23.87 -29.53
C LEU A 37 5.89 23.21 -28.44
N GLY A 38 7.22 23.25 -28.57
CA GLY A 38 8.10 22.71 -27.55
C GLY A 38 8.06 23.45 -26.19
N ALA A 39 7.65 24.71 -26.18
CA ALA A 39 7.38 25.45 -24.93
C ALA A 39 6.06 25.01 -24.29
N LEU A 40 5.00 24.86 -25.09
CA LEU A 40 3.71 24.35 -24.64
C LEU A 40 3.81 22.89 -24.14
N GLU A 41 4.55 22.03 -24.85
CA GLU A 41 4.81 20.66 -24.39
C GLU A 41 5.55 20.60 -23.07
N ARG A 42 6.53 21.50 -22.83
CA ARG A 42 7.22 21.60 -21.54
C ARG A 42 6.32 22.12 -20.44
N GLU A 43 5.42 23.04 -20.74
CA GLU A 43 4.46 23.59 -19.78
C GLU A 43 3.39 22.56 -19.42
N MET A 44 2.94 21.76 -20.41
CA MET A 44 2.03 20.62 -20.19
C MET A 44 2.71 19.41 -19.52
N ALA A 45 4.01 19.21 -19.74
CA ALA A 45 4.80 18.17 -19.09
C ALA A 45 5.36 18.58 -17.73
N ALA A 46 5.18 19.86 -17.32
CA ALA A 46 5.52 20.27 -15.97
C ALA A 46 4.69 19.43 -14.99
N PRO A 47 5.33 18.75 -14.03
CA PRO A 47 4.58 18.01 -13.01
C PRO A 47 3.59 18.97 -12.36
N LEU A 48 2.32 18.60 -12.35
CA LEU A 48 1.31 19.33 -11.60
C LEU A 48 1.86 19.57 -10.18
N PRO A 49 1.72 20.78 -9.63
CA PRO A 49 2.14 21.03 -8.26
C PRO A 49 1.48 19.96 -7.39
N GLN A 50 2.31 19.06 -6.88
CA GLN A 50 1.83 18.03 -5.96
C GLN A 50 1.23 18.79 -4.77
N PRO A 51 -0.01 18.47 -4.36
CA PRO A 51 -0.53 19.02 -3.13
C PRO A 51 0.50 18.76 -2.03
N PRO A 52 0.69 19.68 -1.08
CA PRO A 52 1.61 19.46 0.02
C PRO A 52 1.28 18.09 0.59
N LYS A 53 2.27 17.17 0.57
CA LYS A 53 2.12 15.88 1.23
C LYS A 53 1.85 16.21 2.70
N SER A 54 0.58 16.27 3.09
CA SER A 54 0.25 16.01 4.48
C SER A 54 0.92 14.68 4.80
N PRO A 55 1.67 14.56 5.90
CA PRO A 55 2.20 13.27 6.28
C PRO A 55 1.02 12.29 6.24
N ALA A 56 1.08 11.32 5.32
CA ALA A 56 0.07 10.27 5.29
C ALA A 56 0.06 9.68 6.69
N PRO A 57 -1.12 9.45 7.30
CA PRO A 57 -1.17 8.84 8.61
C PRO A 57 -0.36 7.55 8.53
N GLU A 58 0.59 7.42 9.46
CA GLU A 58 1.48 6.28 9.48
C GLU A 58 0.66 4.99 9.55
N PRO A 59 0.97 3.95 8.74
CA PRO A 59 0.21 2.72 8.72
C PRO A 59 0.29 2.04 10.09
N ILE A 60 -0.86 1.78 10.69
CA ILE A 60 -0.93 1.05 11.96
C ILE A 60 -0.88 -0.44 11.63
N TRP A 61 0.22 -1.09 11.95
CA TRP A 61 0.45 -2.48 11.62
C TRP A 61 -0.29 -3.46 12.52
N LEU A 62 -0.76 -4.56 11.94
CA LEU A 62 -1.23 -5.71 12.70
C LEU A 62 -0.01 -6.40 13.34
N ARG A 63 0.04 -6.41 14.67
CA ARG A 63 1.15 -7.03 15.42
C ARG A 63 0.94 -8.54 15.61
N PRO A 64 2.03 -9.32 15.76
CA PRO A 64 1.94 -10.75 16.05
C PRO A 64 1.15 -11.07 17.32
N PRO A 65 0.64 -12.32 17.46
CA PRO A 65 -0.08 -12.76 18.65
C PRO A 65 0.68 -12.45 19.95
N GLY A 66 -0.04 -12.04 20.98
CA GLY A 66 0.52 -11.72 22.28
C GLY A 66 1.30 -10.42 22.37
N ALA A 67 1.31 -9.60 21.32
CA ALA A 67 1.99 -8.30 21.33
C ALA A 67 1.44 -7.40 22.46
N ARG A 68 2.36 -6.79 23.22
CA ARG A 68 2.05 -5.75 24.18
C ARG A 68 1.34 -4.57 23.50
N PRO A 69 0.74 -3.64 24.28
CA PRO A 69 0.28 -2.36 23.70
C PRO A 69 1.39 -1.71 22.86
N GLU A 70 1.03 -1.07 21.74
CA GLU A 70 1.94 -0.67 20.67
C GLU A 70 3.23 0.00 21.18
N LYS A 71 3.10 1.00 22.05
CA LYS A 71 4.26 1.69 22.61
C LYS A 71 5.18 0.75 23.37
N GLU A 72 4.61 -0.05 24.30
CA GLU A 72 5.39 -1.00 25.09
C GLU A 72 6.03 -2.07 24.20
N PHE A 73 5.31 -2.51 23.18
CA PHE A 73 5.81 -3.47 22.20
C PHE A 73 7.06 -2.93 21.49
N LEU A 74 7.00 -1.71 20.98
CA LEU A 74 8.11 -1.06 20.27
C LEU A 74 9.32 -0.82 21.21
N ASP A 75 9.07 -0.47 22.45
CA ASP A 75 10.11 -0.22 23.48
C ASP A 75 10.77 -1.55 23.95
N THR A 76 10.00 -2.65 23.98
CA THR A 76 10.48 -3.95 24.50
C THR A 76 11.06 -4.85 23.41
N CYS A 77 10.62 -4.70 22.16
CA CYS A 77 11.02 -5.56 21.06
C CYS A 77 12.49 -5.30 20.67
N SER A 78 13.33 -6.32 20.84
CA SER A 78 14.75 -6.27 20.43
C SER A 78 14.97 -6.41 18.92
N ARG A 79 13.92 -6.63 18.15
CA ARG A 79 13.96 -6.80 16.69
C ARG A 79 14.82 -8.00 16.23
N CYS A 80 14.94 -9.01 17.08
CA CYS A 80 15.82 -10.18 16.86
C CYS A 80 15.35 -11.12 15.73
N GLY A 81 14.09 -11.00 15.26
CA GLY A 81 13.54 -11.83 14.18
C GLY A 81 13.16 -13.26 14.60
N GLU A 82 13.28 -13.64 15.86
CA GLU A 82 12.96 -15.01 16.32
C GLU A 82 11.50 -15.39 16.05
N CYS A 83 10.57 -14.49 16.26
CA CYS A 83 9.15 -14.70 15.95
C CYS A 83 8.90 -14.95 14.45
N VAL A 84 9.67 -14.31 13.57
CA VAL A 84 9.63 -14.54 12.10
C VAL A 84 10.14 -15.95 11.79
N ARG A 85 11.29 -16.33 12.35
CA ARG A 85 11.96 -17.61 12.08
C ARG A 85 11.12 -18.81 12.50
N VAL A 86 10.39 -18.73 13.60
CA VAL A 86 9.59 -19.85 14.12
C VAL A 86 8.18 -19.93 13.56
N CYS A 87 7.73 -18.91 12.80
CA CYS A 87 6.38 -18.85 12.27
C CYS A 87 6.17 -19.89 11.16
N PRO A 88 5.35 -20.94 11.35
CA PRO A 88 5.16 -21.98 10.35
C PRO A 88 4.41 -21.47 9.10
N ALA A 89 3.56 -20.46 9.25
CA ALA A 89 2.85 -19.83 8.15
C ALA A 89 3.67 -18.73 7.46
N GLN A 90 4.83 -18.35 8.02
CA GLN A 90 5.67 -17.26 7.50
C GLN A 90 4.91 -15.93 7.31
N CYS A 91 3.89 -15.69 8.15
CA CYS A 91 3.04 -14.53 8.06
C CYS A 91 3.63 -13.29 8.74
N ILE A 92 4.64 -13.47 9.61
CA ILE A 92 5.28 -12.36 10.31
C ILE A 92 6.41 -11.81 9.44
N LYS A 93 6.33 -10.54 9.12
CA LYS A 93 7.32 -9.78 8.34
C LYS A 93 8.05 -8.80 9.25
N ILE A 94 9.20 -8.32 8.80
CA ILE A 94 9.95 -7.21 9.43
C ILE A 94 9.67 -5.95 8.63
N ASP A 95 9.33 -4.88 9.30
CA ASP A 95 9.11 -3.58 8.69
C ASP A 95 10.42 -3.01 8.11
N PRO A 96 10.58 -2.92 6.78
CA PRO A 96 11.80 -2.45 6.17
C PRO A 96 11.97 -0.93 6.25
N ALA A 97 10.87 -0.19 6.29
CA ALA A 97 10.88 1.27 6.22
C ALA A 97 11.09 1.92 7.58
N GLY A 98 10.73 1.24 8.63
CA GLY A 98 10.96 1.71 9.99
C GLY A 98 10.08 2.87 10.44
N ASP A 99 9.02 3.18 9.71
CA ASP A 99 8.15 4.33 9.98
C ASP A 99 7.42 4.22 11.33
N GLN A 100 7.23 2.99 11.82
CA GLN A 100 6.63 2.72 13.13
C GLN A 100 7.47 1.77 13.99
N GLY A 101 8.74 2.02 14.10
CA GLY A 101 9.68 1.18 14.83
C GLY A 101 10.47 0.29 13.88
N ALA A 102 11.57 0.85 13.33
CA ALA A 102 12.45 0.20 12.37
C ALA A 102 12.71 -1.27 12.70
N GLY A 103 12.36 -2.17 11.79
CA GLY A 103 12.55 -3.59 11.96
C GLY A 103 11.58 -4.28 12.93
N ALA A 104 10.53 -3.61 13.38
CA ALA A 104 9.52 -4.24 14.24
C ALA A 104 8.66 -5.25 13.44
N PRO A 105 8.35 -6.43 14.02
CA PRO A 105 7.58 -7.44 13.32
C PRO A 105 6.11 -7.03 13.17
N TYR A 106 5.54 -7.36 12.01
CA TYR A 106 4.15 -7.11 11.68
C TYR A 106 3.55 -8.24 10.84
N ILE A 107 2.25 -8.24 10.66
CA ILE A 107 1.50 -9.15 9.79
C ILE A 107 0.74 -8.33 8.76
N ASP A 108 0.90 -8.71 7.51
CA ASP A 108 0.12 -8.21 6.40
C ASP A 108 -0.97 -9.24 6.08
N ALA A 109 -2.19 -8.95 6.50
CA ALA A 109 -3.30 -9.87 6.38
C ALA A 109 -3.73 -10.13 4.93
N ASP A 110 -3.43 -9.24 3.99
CA ASP A 110 -3.71 -9.45 2.57
C ASP A 110 -2.70 -10.37 1.90
N ALA A 111 -1.45 -10.35 2.34
CA ALA A 111 -0.41 -11.21 1.81
C ALA A 111 -0.39 -12.60 2.46
N MET A 112 -0.41 -12.67 3.79
CA MET A 112 -0.45 -13.92 4.57
C MET A 112 -0.94 -13.65 5.99
N PRO A 113 -2.10 -14.17 6.39
CA PRO A 113 -2.67 -13.97 7.71
C PRO A 113 -2.05 -14.87 8.77
N CYS A 114 -2.26 -14.55 10.04
CA CYS A 114 -1.94 -15.46 11.14
C CYS A 114 -2.93 -16.62 11.17
N VAL A 115 -2.43 -17.84 11.06
CA VAL A 115 -3.25 -19.07 11.07
C VAL A 115 -3.56 -19.56 12.47
N LEU A 116 -3.15 -18.84 13.52
CA LEU A 116 -3.29 -19.25 14.94
C LEU A 116 -2.77 -20.70 15.15
N CYS A 117 -1.52 -20.95 14.74
CA CYS A 117 -0.88 -22.26 14.81
C CYS A 117 -0.86 -22.82 16.24
N ASP A 118 -0.78 -24.15 16.34
CA ASP A 118 -0.67 -24.83 17.61
C ASP A 118 0.60 -24.40 18.36
N GLY A 119 0.42 -24.03 19.65
CA GLY A 119 1.48 -23.55 20.51
C GLY A 119 1.88 -22.09 20.27
N LEU A 120 1.32 -21.41 19.25
CA LEU A 120 1.58 -19.98 18.99
C LEU A 120 3.07 -19.65 19.15
N LEU A 121 3.90 -20.37 18.41
CA LEU A 121 5.36 -20.48 18.60
C LEU A 121 6.11 -19.14 18.65
N CYS A 122 5.53 -18.09 18.06
CA CYS A 122 6.12 -16.75 18.08
C CYS A 122 6.18 -16.13 19.49
N MET A 123 5.25 -16.48 20.37
CA MET A 123 5.21 -15.96 21.76
C MET A 123 6.32 -16.56 22.63
N PRO A 124 6.43 -17.91 22.77
CA PRO A 124 7.50 -18.48 23.60
C PRO A 124 8.91 -18.25 23.01
N ALA A 125 9.03 -18.00 21.71
CA ALA A 125 10.31 -17.68 21.09
C ALA A 125 10.77 -16.23 21.33
N CYS A 126 9.94 -15.36 21.88
CA CYS A 126 10.28 -13.96 22.10
C CYS A 126 11.17 -13.79 23.35
N PRO A 127 12.47 -13.48 23.22
CA PRO A 127 13.38 -13.45 24.37
C PRO A 127 13.13 -12.25 25.31
N THR A 128 12.55 -11.18 24.77
CA THR A 128 12.26 -9.96 25.54
C THR A 128 10.84 -9.92 26.08
N GLN A 129 10.01 -10.92 25.79
CA GLN A 129 8.60 -10.94 26.13
C GLN A 129 7.80 -9.72 25.59
N ALA A 130 8.26 -9.14 24.48
CA ALA A 130 7.46 -8.17 23.72
C ALA A 130 6.19 -8.84 23.18
N LEU A 131 6.25 -10.17 22.93
CA LEU A 131 5.10 -11.05 22.72
C LEU A 131 4.89 -11.86 24.00
N GLN A 132 3.78 -11.64 24.66
CA GLN A 132 3.42 -12.33 25.91
C GLN A 132 2.68 -13.62 25.61
N ILE A 133 2.98 -14.68 26.36
CA ILE A 133 2.26 -15.94 26.26
C ILE A 133 0.81 -15.70 26.71
N THR A 134 -0.11 -15.86 25.78
CA THR A 134 -1.55 -15.59 25.97
C THR A 134 -2.34 -16.77 25.39
N PRO A 135 -3.36 -17.28 26.10
CA PRO A 135 -4.25 -18.30 25.56
C PRO A 135 -4.90 -17.82 24.25
N LYS A 136 -5.18 -18.75 23.36
CA LYS A 136 -5.75 -18.46 22.02
C LYS A 136 -7.05 -17.68 22.10
N GLU A 137 -7.88 -17.98 23.10
CA GLU A 137 -9.19 -17.39 23.37
C GLU A 137 -9.11 -15.95 23.86
N GLU A 138 -7.97 -15.56 24.43
CA GLU A 138 -7.72 -14.22 24.97
C GLU A 138 -6.89 -13.34 24.01
N LEU A 139 -6.50 -13.90 22.86
CA LEU A 139 -5.74 -13.14 21.87
C LEU A 139 -6.56 -11.98 21.32
N ASN A 140 -5.91 -10.83 21.27
CA ASN A 140 -6.47 -9.63 20.67
C ASN A 140 -5.38 -8.90 19.88
N MET A 141 -5.24 -9.26 18.60
CA MET A 141 -4.37 -8.56 17.65
C MET A 141 -5.12 -7.38 16.99
N GLY A 142 -6.45 -7.47 16.93
CA GLY A 142 -7.32 -6.53 16.27
C GLY A 142 -8.75 -7.05 16.20
N LEU A 143 -9.57 -6.43 15.38
CA LEU A 143 -10.97 -6.82 15.18
C LEU A 143 -11.30 -6.83 13.68
N ALA A 144 -12.01 -7.86 13.23
CA ALA A 144 -12.55 -7.86 11.87
C ALA A 144 -13.66 -6.81 11.75
N ILE A 145 -13.69 -6.09 10.66
CA ILE A 145 -14.73 -5.12 10.31
C ILE A 145 -15.38 -5.59 9.01
N TRP A 146 -16.68 -5.84 9.05
CA TRP A 146 -17.45 -6.26 7.88
C TRP A 146 -18.16 -5.08 7.23
N ASN A 147 -17.94 -4.93 5.93
CA ASN A 147 -18.64 -3.97 5.09
C ASN A 147 -19.70 -4.69 4.27
N GLU A 148 -20.94 -4.50 4.66
CA GLU A 148 -22.10 -5.11 4.04
C GLU A 148 -22.23 -4.78 2.54
N SER A 149 -21.97 -3.52 2.17
CA SER A 149 -22.15 -3.05 0.80
C SER A 149 -21.24 -3.71 -0.24
N LEU A 150 -20.10 -4.26 0.21
CA LEU A 150 -19.11 -4.94 -0.63
C LEU A 150 -19.25 -6.46 -0.59
N CYS A 151 -20.11 -6.99 0.28
CA CYS A 151 -20.22 -8.43 0.49
C CYS A 151 -21.04 -9.12 -0.60
N LEU A 152 -20.55 -10.25 -1.12
CA LEU A 152 -21.25 -11.05 -2.12
C LEU A 152 -22.63 -11.54 -1.62
N ARG A 153 -22.77 -11.77 -0.31
CA ARG A 153 -24.08 -12.17 0.26
C ARG A 153 -25.16 -11.13 0.06
N THR A 154 -24.83 -9.87 0.23
CA THR A 154 -25.80 -8.78 0.02
C THR A 154 -26.18 -8.60 -1.44
N SER A 155 -25.33 -9.11 -2.36
CA SER A 155 -25.61 -9.21 -3.80
C SER A 155 -26.42 -10.46 -4.16
N GLY A 156 -26.88 -11.26 -3.19
CA GLY A 156 -27.68 -12.48 -3.41
C GLY A 156 -26.86 -13.73 -3.70
N GLN A 157 -25.53 -13.71 -3.51
CA GLN A 157 -24.68 -14.89 -3.65
C GLN A 157 -24.52 -15.60 -2.29
N ASP A 158 -24.54 -16.93 -2.29
CA ASP A 158 -24.38 -17.72 -1.06
C ASP A 158 -22.90 -17.89 -0.70
N CYS A 159 -22.26 -16.83 -0.19
CA CYS A 159 -20.85 -16.82 0.19
C CYS A 159 -20.70 -16.87 1.71
N THR A 160 -20.00 -17.89 2.24
CA THR A 160 -19.70 -18.10 3.67
C THR A 160 -18.22 -18.19 3.98
N ILE A 161 -17.34 -17.92 3.00
CA ILE A 161 -15.90 -18.20 3.05
C ILE A 161 -15.24 -17.63 4.32
N CYS A 162 -15.54 -16.41 4.71
CA CYS A 162 -14.92 -15.78 5.89
C CYS A 162 -15.36 -16.47 7.20
N VAL A 163 -16.58 -16.98 7.29
CA VAL A 163 -17.09 -17.72 8.44
C VAL A 163 -16.49 -19.13 8.49
N ASP A 164 -16.51 -19.84 7.34
CA ASP A 164 -16.01 -21.22 7.23
C ASP A 164 -14.50 -21.30 7.48
N LYS A 165 -13.75 -20.28 7.07
CA LYS A 165 -12.30 -20.21 7.25
C LYS A 165 -11.85 -19.63 8.57
N CYS A 166 -12.78 -19.13 9.40
CA CYS A 166 -12.42 -18.53 10.69
C CYS A 166 -11.80 -19.57 11.62
N PRO A 167 -10.54 -19.40 12.09
CA PRO A 167 -9.90 -20.38 12.97
C PRO A 167 -10.47 -20.38 14.38
N MET A 168 -11.31 -19.38 14.72
CA MET A 168 -12.07 -19.31 15.96
C MET A 168 -13.51 -19.87 15.79
N GLY A 169 -13.87 -20.28 14.56
CA GLY A 169 -15.22 -20.77 14.26
C GLY A 169 -16.29 -19.74 14.62
N THR A 170 -17.40 -20.22 15.16
CA THR A 170 -18.56 -19.40 15.53
C THR A 170 -18.31 -18.46 16.71
N THR A 171 -17.23 -18.65 17.46
CA THR A 171 -16.84 -17.69 18.50
C THR A 171 -16.20 -16.42 17.93
N GLY A 172 -15.65 -16.49 16.74
CA GLY A 172 -15.05 -15.35 16.02
C GLY A 172 -16.01 -14.69 15.02
N LEU A 173 -16.59 -15.49 14.12
CA LEU A 173 -17.52 -15.01 13.09
C LEU A 173 -18.75 -15.91 13.02
N LYS A 174 -19.93 -15.31 12.88
CA LYS A 174 -21.20 -16.01 12.72
C LYS A 174 -21.93 -15.50 11.50
N LEU A 175 -22.70 -16.38 10.88
CA LEU A 175 -23.74 -16.03 9.91
C LEU A 175 -25.09 -15.98 10.63
N VAL A 176 -25.71 -14.80 10.68
CA VAL A 176 -27.02 -14.59 11.31
C VAL A 176 -27.89 -13.82 10.31
N GLU A 177 -29.07 -14.34 9.99
CA GLU A 177 -30.02 -13.68 9.09
C GLU A 177 -29.39 -13.11 7.79
N ASN A 178 -28.55 -13.89 7.15
CA ASN A 178 -27.81 -13.50 5.93
C ASN A 178 -26.73 -12.44 6.13
N ARG A 179 -26.37 -12.09 7.35
CA ARG A 179 -25.33 -11.10 7.71
C ARG A 179 -24.16 -11.75 8.40
N ILE A 180 -22.97 -11.20 8.19
CA ILE A 180 -21.76 -11.64 8.93
C ILE A 180 -21.68 -10.84 10.21
N GLU A 181 -21.75 -11.54 11.34
CA GLU A 181 -21.54 -10.95 12.66
C GLU A 181 -20.15 -11.26 13.18
N VAL A 182 -19.40 -10.23 13.48
CA VAL A 182 -18.11 -10.32 14.16
C VAL A 182 -18.34 -10.36 15.67
N GLN A 183 -17.85 -11.39 16.33
CA GLN A 183 -18.02 -11.55 17.78
C GLN A 183 -16.90 -10.81 18.53
N ASN A 184 -17.27 -9.94 19.44
CA ASN A 184 -16.34 -9.24 20.33
C ASN A 184 -16.86 -9.36 21.78
N PRO A 185 -16.15 -10.08 22.67
CA PRO A 185 -14.91 -10.83 22.44
C PRO A 185 -15.12 -12.11 21.62
N GLY A 186 -14.04 -12.65 21.08
CA GLY A 186 -14.02 -13.92 20.32
C GLY A 186 -13.26 -13.80 18.99
N CYS A 187 -13.36 -12.68 18.29
CA CYS A 187 -12.51 -12.40 17.14
C CYS A 187 -11.10 -12.00 17.64
N THR A 188 -10.08 -12.75 17.20
CA THR A 188 -8.68 -12.49 17.56
C THR A 188 -7.99 -11.48 16.66
N GLY A 189 -8.64 -11.08 15.54
CA GLY A 189 -8.03 -10.20 14.55
C GLY A 189 -6.93 -10.87 13.70
N CYS A 190 -6.97 -12.18 13.53
CA CYS A 190 -5.91 -12.94 12.85
C CYS A 190 -5.75 -12.66 11.36
N GLY A 191 -6.77 -12.11 10.69
CA GLY A 191 -6.73 -11.73 9.28
C GLY A 191 -7.14 -12.82 8.28
N VAL A 192 -7.43 -14.04 8.70
CA VAL A 192 -7.82 -15.14 7.79
C VAL A 192 -9.07 -14.80 6.99
N CYS A 193 -10.06 -14.14 7.60
CA CYS A 193 -11.27 -13.71 6.91
C CYS A 193 -10.99 -12.67 5.80
N GLN A 194 -10.10 -11.72 6.07
CA GLN A 194 -9.65 -10.71 5.10
C GLN A 194 -8.92 -11.38 3.94
N TYR A 195 -7.93 -12.20 4.22
CA TYR A 195 -7.16 -12.94 3.21
C TYR A 195 -8.07 -13.76 2.29
N SER A 196 -9.02 -14.49 2.89
CA SER A 196 -9.90 -15.42 2.16
C SER A 196 -11.05 -14.74 1.43
N CYS A 197 -11.32 -13.47 1.70
CA CYS A 197 -12.41 -12.74 1.07
C CYS A 197 -12.18 -12.58 -0.44
N PRO A 198 -13.12 -13.02 -1.30
CA PRO A 198 -12.94 -12.97 -2.76
C PRO A 198 -13.25 -11.60 -3.38
N THR A 199 -13.81 -10.66 -2.62
CA THR A 199 -14.17 -9.33 -3.16
C THR A 199 -12.95 -8.41 -3.24
N TYR A 200 -13.00 -7.46 -4.17
CA TYR A 200 -12.05 -6.35 -4.26
C TYR A 200 -12.82 -5.04 -4.54
N PRO A 201 -12.76 -4.05 -3.64
CA PRO A 201 -12.11 -4.07 -2.32
C PRO A 201 -12.67 -5.15 -1.40
N LYS A 202 -11.89 -5.57 -0.40
CA LYS A 202 -12.31 -6.59 0.56
C LYS A 202 -13.56 -6.16 1.33
N SER A 203 -14.55 -7.05 1.42
CA SER A 203 -15.75 -6.79 2.22
C SER A 203 -15.55 -7.03 3.71
N ILE A 204 -14.48 -7.68 4.09
CA ILE A 204 -14.10 -7.87 5.49
C ILE A 204 -12.60 -7.59 5.63
N THR A 205 -12.26 -6.68 6.52
CA THR A 205 -10.89 -6.25 6.80
C THR A 205 -10.61 -6.36 8.30
N VAL A 206 -9.35 -6.35 8.71
CA VAL A 206 -8.99 -6.39 10.13
C VAL A 206 -8.37 -5.06 10.53
N ALA A 207 -9.00 -4.36 11.48
CA ALA A 207 -8.39 -3.21 12.14
C ALA A 207 -7.44 -3.71 13.25
N PRO A 208 -6.16 -3.33 13.24
CA PRO A 208 -5.24 -3.62 14.32
C PRO A 208 -5.72 -3.07 15.66
N LYS A 209 -5.35 -3.73 16.75
CA LYS A 209 -5.73 -3.30 18.12
C LYS A 209 -5.39 -1.84 18.40
N ALA A 210 -4.23 -1.38 17.93
CA ALA A 210 -3.81 0.01 18.12
C ALA A 210 -4.71 1.02 17.38
N ALA A 211 -5.34 0.61 16.27
CA ALA A 211 -6.25 1.44 15.49
C ALA A 211 -7.66 1.51 16.08
N LEU A 212 -8.08 0.52 16.88
CA LEU A 212 -9.45 0.45 17.43
C LEU A 212 -9.77 1.58 18.41
N ASN A 213 -8.76 2.27 18.93
CA ASN A 213 -8.91 3.42 19.81
C ASN A 213 -8.94 4.76 19.06
N LEU A 214 -8.80 4.73 17.73
CA LEU A 214 -8.89 5.92 16.88
C LEU A 214 -10.33 6.15 16.44
N PRO A 215 -10.74 7.41 16.20
CA PRO A 215 -12.01 7.68 15.56
C PRO A 215 -12.03 7.03 14.15
N PRO A 216 -13.19 6.56 13.66
CA PRO A 216 -13.29 5.87 12.36
C PRO A 216 -12.73 6.64 11.16
N SER A 217 -12.72 7.99 11.24
CA SER A 217 -12.13 8.88 10.23
C SER A 217 -10.60 8.77 10.12
N ASP A 218 -9.94 8.35 11.18
CA ASP A 218 -8.48 8.36 11.31
C ASP A 218 -7.88 6.95 11.13
N ILE A 219 -8.73 5.96 10.89
CA ILE A 219 -8.27 4.61 10.57
C ILE A 219 -7.81 4.61 9.10
N PRO A 220 -6.48 4.50 8.84
CA PRO A 220 -5.98 4.50 7.47
C PRO A 220 -6.52 3.28 6.70
N PRO A 221 -6.80 3.41 5.40
CA PRO A 221 -7.17 2.28 4.56
C PRO A 221 -6.02 1.27 4.56
N TYR A 222 -6.31 0.03 4.97
CA TYR A 222 -5.32 -1.04 4.97
C TYR A 222 -5.08 -1.55 3.56
N GLY A 223 -3.82 -1.59 3.16
CA GLY A 223 -3.36 -2.38 2.00
C GLY A 223 -4.02 -2.04 0.66
N THR A 224 -3.76 -0.85 0.14
CA THR A 224 -3.98 -0.51 -1.28
C THR A 224 -2.67 -0.04 -1.89
N ASP A 225 -1.72 -0.95 -2.03
CA ASP A 225 -0.61 -0.82 -2.96
C ASP A 225 -0.66 -1.98 -3.95
#